data_113016e05fea60c57b83ee3127a81a0a
#
_entry.id   113016e05fea60c57b83ee3127a81a0a
#
_cell.length_a   1.000
_cell.length_b   1.000
_cell.length_c   1.000
_cell.angle_alpha   90.00
_cell.angle_beta   90.00
_cell.angle_gamma   90.00
#
_symmetry.space_group_name_H-M   'P 1'
#
loop_
_entity.id
_entity.type
_entity.pdbx_description
1 polymer ?
#
loop_
_entity_poly.entity_id
_entity_poly.type
_entity_poly.pdbx_seq_one_letter_code
_entity_poly.pdbx_strand_id
1 'polypeptide(L)'
;MVLVHMQVAGRNRSRNRNLKDIPGDVTTLVIRNIPAQMEQDHLANSWMPEFQINYIHFEKTPDNGGPPYAFVNFLNNEAAVRFHERWHGRWLRGWYAPKSLNVAPSRLQGMMANLRSISPVRLQRLAEQGALPLVVINGQRVDARRIYRGHARLEPPGQEAAQGPLPVGLVERVVPPAPR
;
A
#
# COMPACT_ATOMS: atom_id res chain seq x y z
N MET A 1 39.41 -26.21 31.84
CA MET A 1 38.28 -25.28 31.73
C MET A 1 38.76 -24.13 30.84
N VAL A 2 38.56 -24.23 29.54
CA VAL A 2 39.06 -23.26 28.54
C VAL A 2 37.89 -22.43 28.08
N LEU A 3 37.88 -21.13 28.41
CA LEU A 3 36.90 -20.16 27.91
C LEU A 3 37.22 -19.86 26.44
N VAL A 4 36.34 -20.31 25.55
CA VAL A 4 36.36 -19.90 24.15
C VAL A 4 35.68 -18.53 24.04
N HIS A 5 36.48 -17.51 23.84
CA HIS A 5 36.01 -16.18 23.44
C HIS A 5 35.51 -16.23 22.00
N MET A 6 34.21 -16.23 21.79
CA MET A 6 33.61 -15.93 20.49
C MET A 6 33.76 -14.43 20.20
N GLN A 7 34.75 -14.09 19.40
CA GLN A 7 34.84 -12.76 18.78
C GLN A 7 33.67 -12.58 17.81
N VAL A 8 32.79 -11.65 18.16
CA VAL A 8 31.75 -11.13 17.26
C VAL A 8 32.43 -10.39 16.13
N ALA A 9 32.41 -10.99 14.94
CA ALA A 9 32.99 -10.46 13.72
C ALA A 9 32.44 -9.06 13.41
N GLY A 10 33.35 -8.17 13.09
CA GLY A 10 33.18 -6.73 12.94
C GLY A 10 32.04 -6.31 12.02
N ARG A 11 31.37 -5.28 12.47
CA ARG A 11 30.43 -4.47 11.72
C ARG A 11 31.10 -3.92 10.46
N ASN A 12 30.66 -4.40 9.31
CA ASN A 12 31.07 -3.86 8.03
C ASN A 12 30.40 -2.48 7.82
N ARG A 13 30.95 -1.44 8.42
CA ARG A 13 30.47 -0.04 8.40
C ARG A 13 30.67 0.69 7.07
N SER A 14 31.17 0.04 6.04
CA SER A 14 31.63 0.73 4.83
C SER A 14 30.66 0.79 3.64
N ARG A 15 29.45 0.22 3.72
CA ARG A 15 28.51 0.18 2.57
C ARG A 15 27.29 1.14 2.69
N ASN A 16 27.27 1.97 3.70
CA ASN A 16 26.06 2.78 4.03
C ASN A 16 26.14 4.25 3.55
N ARG A 17 26.98 4.56 2.55
CA ARG A 17 27.18 5.95 2.09
C ARG A 17 26.10 6.47 1.13
N ASN A 18 25.06 5.69 0.80
CA ASN A 18 23.96 6.11 -0.07
C ASN A 18 22.57 5.81 0.52
N LEU A 19 22.45 5.72 1.85
CA LEU A 19 21.14 5.77 2.49
C LEU A 19 20.67 7.24 2.36
N LYS A 20 19.92 7.56 1.30
CA LYS A 20 19.12 8.79 1.29
C LYS A 20 18.08 8.60 2.39
N ASP A 21 18.07 9.50 3.35
CA ASP A 21 17.05 9.52 4.39
C ASP A 21 15.66 9.49 3.73
N ILE A 22 14.79 8.64 4.26
CA ILE A 22 13.40 8.61 3.80
C ILE A 22 12.72 9.89 4.30
N PRO A 23 12.20 10.77 3.41
CA PRO A 23 11.49 11.97 3.84
C PRO A 23 10.31 11.67 4.77
N GLY A 24 10.00 12.58 5.69
CA GLY A 24 9.03 12.36 6.76
C GLY A 24 7.57 12.19 6.32
N ASP A 25 7.25 12.52 5.08
CA ASP A 25 5.93 12.34 4.45
C ASP A 25 5.79 11.04 3.63
N VAL A 26 6.90 10.29 3.49
CA VAL A 26 6.92 9.06 2.68
C VAL A 26 6.32 7.89 3.46
N THR A 27 5.27 7.30 2.89
CA THR A 27 4.66 6.06 3.38
C THR A 27 4.68 4.95 2.34
N THR A 28 4.96 5.25 1.06
CA THR A 28 5.06 4.24 0.00
C THR A 28 6.48 4.12 -0.50
N LEU A 29 6.98 2.89 -0.51
CA LEU A 29 8.28 2.54 -1.05
C LEU A 29 8.13 1.69 -2.33
N VAL A 30 9.09 1.84 -3.24
CA VAL A 30 9.28 0.92 -4.36
C VAL A 30 10.48 0.02 -4.05
N ILE A 31 10.27 -1.28 -4.14
CA ILE A 31 11.28 -2.32 -3.90
C ILE A 31 11.64 -2.95 -5.25
N ARG A 32 12.90 -2.86 -5.65
CA ARG A 32 13.43 -3.43 -6.89
C ARG A 32 14.40 -4.56 -6.62
N ASN A 33 14.75 -5.30 -7.67
CA ASN A 33 15.63 -6.46 -7.63
C ASN A 33 15.05 -7.62 -6.80
N ILE A 34 13.72 -7.76 -6.84
CA ILE A 34 13.03 -8.90 -6.24
C ILE A 34 13.35 -10.15 -7.08
N PRO A 35 13.67 -11.31 -6.47
CA PRO A 35 13.87 -12.54 -7.22
C PRO A 35 12.67 -12.90 -8.10
N ALA A 36 12.89 -13.27 -9.36
CA ALA A 36 11.83 -13.55 -10.34
C ALA A 36 10.93 -14.75 -9.96
N GLN A 37 11.46 -15.64 -9.12
CA GLN A 37 10.73 -16.82 -8.64
C GLN A 37 9.74 -16.51 -7.51
N MET A 38 9.77 -15.30 -6.95
CA MET A 38 8.87 -14.93 -5.86
C MET A 38 7.46 -14.67 -6.34
N GLU A 39 6.52 -14.93 -5.45
CA GLU A 39 5.11 -14.54 -5.58
C GLU A 39 4.76 -13.48 -4.54
N GLN A 40 3.66 -12.77 -4.75
CA GLN A 40 3.24 -11.70 -3.84
C GLN A 40 3.01 -12.19 -2.40
N ASP A 41 2.49 -13.41 -2.24
CA ASP A 41 2.29 -13.99 -0.90
C ASP A 41 3.60 -14.32 -0.19
N HIS A 42 4.67 -14.66 -0.91
CA HIS A 42 6.00 -14.81 -0.29
C HIS A 42 6.50 -13.49 0.29
N LEU A 43 6.29 -12.38 -0.45
CA LEU A 43 6.64 -11.04 0.03
C LEU A 43 5.79 -10.64 1.24
N ALA A 44 4.48 -10.89 1.17
CA ALA A 44 3.56 -10.59 2.26
C ALA A 44 3.92 -11.35 3.53
N ASN A 45 4.19 -12.65 3.43
CA ASN A 45 4.58 -13.49 4.56
C ASN A 45 5.93 -13.08 5.16
N SER A 46 6.84 -12.56 4.34
CA SER A 46 8.16 -12.11 4.79
C SER A 46 8.13 -10.74 5.47
N TRP A 47 7.21 -9.86 5.08
CA TRP A 47 7.23 -8.45 5.48
C TRP A 47 6.12 -8.03 6.41
N MET A 48 4.89 -8.53 6.21
CA MET A 48 3.74 -8.07 7.00
C MET A 48 3.79 -8.38 8.50
N PRO A 49 4.35 -9.53 8.96
CA PRO A 49 4.43 -9.79 10.39
C PRO A 49 5.32 -8.82 11.17
N GLU A 50 6.32 -8.23 10.48
CA GLU A 50 7.32 -7.34 11.11
C GLU A 50 6.99 -5.86 10.91
N PHE A 51 6.20 -5.52 9.86
CA PHE A 51 5.95 -4.13 9.48
C PHE A 51 4.46 -3.84 9.32
N GLN A 52 4.07 -2.61 9.62
CA GLN A 52 2.69 -2.12 9.49
C GLN A 52 2.37 -1.79 8.02
N ILE A 53 2.20 -2.83 7.21
CA ILE A 53 1.91 -2.73 5.78
C ILE A 53 0.40 -2.83 5.56
N ASN A 54 -0.15 -1.93 4.75
CA ASN A 54 -1.56 -1.97 4.33
C ASN A 54 -1.76 -2.15 2.82
N TYR A 55 -0.66 -2.14 2.04
CA TYR A 55 -0.74 -2.35 0.59
C TYR A 55 0.54 -2.99 0.07
N ILE A 56 0.41 -4.01 -0.79
CA ILE A 56 1.48 -4.58 -1.60
C ILE A 56 0.96 -4.78 -3.00
N HIS A 57 1.64 -4.22 -3.99
CA HIS A 57 1.42 -4.51 -5.41
C HIS A 57 2.73 -5.01 -6.01
N PHE A 58 2.76 -6.29 -6.35
CA PHE A 58 3.94 -6.94 -6.91
C PHE A 58 3.80 -7.07 -8.42
N GLU A 59 4.65 -6.37 -9.15
CA GLU A 59 4.81 -6.46 -10.60
C GLU A 59 5.86 -7.53 -10.93
N LYS A 60 5.39 -8.77 -11.09
CA LYS A 60 6.26 -9.91 -11.39
C LYS A 60 6.78 -9.85 -12.83
N THR A 61 5.93 -9.46 -13.77
CA THR A 61 6.24 -9.29 -15.19
C THR A 61 5.82 -7.90 -15.64
N PRO A 62 6.67 -6.89 -15.42
CA PRO A 62 6.35 -5.54 -15.85
C PRO A 62 6.13 -5.44 -17.36
N ASP A 63 5.18 -4.62 -17.80
CA ASP A 63 4.82 -4.47 -19.22
C ASP A 63 6.02 -4.03 -20.10
N ASN A 64 7.04 -3.40 -19.51
CA ASN A 64 8.27 -3.01 -20.20
C ASN A 64 9.36 -4.10 -20.24
N GLY A 65 9.06 -5.32 -19.81
CA GLY A 65 10.01 -6.44 -19.75
C GLY A 65 11.13 -6.27 -18.71
N GLY A 66 10.99 -5.32 -17.80
CA GLY A 66 11.95 -5.06 -16.72
C GLY A 66 11.96 -6.14 -15.63
N PRO A 67 12.91 -6.05 -14.69
CA PRO A 67 12.94 -6.95 -13.53
C PRO A 67 11.75 -6.73 -12.61
N PRO A 68 11.33 -7.76 -11.84
CA PRO A 68 10.24 -7.65 -10.89
C PRO A 68 10.48 -6.54 -9.85
N TYR A 69 9.40 -5.88 -9.47
CA TYR A 69 9.41 -4.87 -8.41
C TYR A 69 8.08 -4.85 -7.66
N ALA A 70 8.08 -4.25 -6.47
CA ALA A 70 6.86 -4.08 -5.70
C ALA A 70 6.69 -2.64 -5.21
N PHE A 71 5.44 -2.18 -5.14
CA PHE A 71 5.05 -1.02 -4.34
C PHE A 71 4.51 -1.50 -3.01
N VAL A 72 5.02 -0.95 -1.92
CA VAL A 72 4.59 -1.28 -0.56
C VAL A 72 4.23 0.00 0.16
N ASN A 73 3.00 0.08 0.68
CA ASN A 73 2.58 1.20 1.51
C ASN A 73 2.45 0.79 2.96
N PHE A 74 2.92 1.65 3.83
CA PHE A 74 2.93 1.51 5.28
C PHE A 74 1.90 2.43 5.92
N LEU A 75 1.45 2.09 7.14
CA LEU A 75 0.49 2.91 7.86
C LEU A 75 1.07 4.29 8.28
N ASN A 76 2.39 4.37 8.45
CA ASN A 76 3.08 5.60 8.80
C ASN A 76 4.51 5.62 8.24
N ASN A 77 5.13 6.80 8.26
CA ASN A 77 6.50 7.00 7.80
C ASN A 77 7.53 6.20 8.62
N GLU A 78 7.35 6.11 9.93
CA GLU A 78 8.29 5.38 10.80
C GLU A 78 8.41 3.90 10.39
N ALA A 79 7.30 3.26 10.03
CA ALA A 79 7.30 1.88 9.52
C ALA A 79 8.03 1.78 8.16
N ALA A 80 7.87 2.78 7.29
CA ALA A 80 8.59 2.84 6.02
C ALA A 80 10.10 3.01 6.23
N VAL A 81 10.52 3.87 7.14
CA VAL A 81 11.93 4.07 7.51
C VAL A 81 12.54 2.78 8.05
N ARG A 82 11.89 2.13 9.03
CA ARG A 82 12.36 0.84 9.59
C ARG A 82 12.48 -0.24 8.53
N PHE A 83 11.50 -0.31 7.61
CA PHE A 83 11.55 -1.25 6.48
C PHE A 83 12.74 -0.96 5.57
N HIS A 84 12.98 0.29 5.21
CA HIS A 84 14.11 0.71 4.39
C HIS A 84 15.46 0.32 5.05
N GLU A 85 15.65 0.64 6.32
CA GLU A 85 16.86 0.29 7.09
C GLU A 85 17.09 -1.22 7.16
N ARG A 86 16.02 -1.98 7.27
CA ARG A 86 16.06 -3.44 7.37
C ARG A 86 16.41 -4.11 6.04
N TRP A 87 15.86 -3.61 4.92
CA TRP A 87 15.86 -4.33 3.64
C TRP A 87 16.70 -3.70 2.54
N HIS A 88 16.98 -2.39 2.57
CA HIS A 88 17.81 -1.77 1.54
C HIS A 88 19.23 -2.37 1.51
N GLY A 89 19.67 -2.81 0.34
CA GLY A 89 20.98 -3.45 0.17
C GLY A 89 21.06 -4.89 0.72
N ARG A 90 19.94 -5.52 1.10
CA ARG A 90 19.88 -6.89 1.60
C ARG A 90 19.36 -7.86 0.54
N TRP A 91 19.58 -9.17 0.76
CA TRP A 91 19.02 -10.26 -0.03
C TRP A 91 17.90 -10.94 0.76
N LEU A 92 16.89 -11.41 0.06
CA LEU A 92 15.86 -12.27 0.63
C LEU A 92 16.46 -13.67 0.85
N ARG A 93 16.40 -14.16 2.07
CA ARG A 93 16.97 -15.47 2.44
C ARG A 93 16.26 -16.59 1.67
N GLY A 94 17.07 -17.56 1.19
CA GLY A 94 16.55 -18.71 0.44
C GLY A 94 16.20 -18.42 -1.02
N TRP A 95 16.40 -17.18 -1.50
CA TRP A 95 16.08 -16.78 -2.87
C TRP A 95 17.32 -16.23 -3.58
N TYR A 96 17.56 -16.77 -4.78
CA TYR A 96 18.66 -16.24 -5.61
C TYR A 96 18.23 -14.95 -6.31
N ALA A 97 19.04 -13.93 -6.19
CA ALA A 97 18.94 -12.70 -6.96
C ALA A 97 20.35 -12.18 -7.26
N PRO A 98 20.62 -11.69 -8.50
CA PRO A 98 21.94 -11.18 -8.89
C PRO A 98 22.32 -9.88 -8.16
N LYS A 99 21.32 -9.16 -7.65
CA LYS A 99 21.50 -7.89 -6.95
C LYS A 99 20.70 -7.89 -5.65
N SER A 100 21.20 -7.15 -4.65
CA SER A 100 20.46 -6.89 -3.41
C SER A 100 19.22 -6.03 -3.68
N LEU A 101 18.24 -6.09 -2.78
CA LEU A 101 17.06 -5.26 -2.85
C LEU A 101 17.44 -3.77 -2.89
N ASN A 102 16.83 -3.05 -3.81
CA ASN A 102 16.90 -1.59 -3.85
C ASN A 102 15.56 -1.04 -3.40
N VAL A 103 15.54 -0.48 -2.19
CA VAL A 103 14.36 0.12 -1.57
C VAL A 103 14.50 1.63 -1.66
N ALA A 104 13.48 2.31 -2.21
CA ALA A 104 13.49 3.76 -2.38
C ALA A 104 12.07 4.34 -2.22
N PRO A 105 11.92 5.64 -1.93
CA PRO A 105 10.63 6.32 -1.97
C PRO A 105 9.94 6.13 -3.32
N SER A 106 8.66 5.80 -3.30
CA SER A 106 7.82 5.79 -4.51
C SER A 106 7.47 7.23 -4.92
N ARG A 107 7.29 7.44 -6.21
CA ARG A 107 6.78 8.74 -6.72
C ARG A 107 5.33 8.98 -6.32
N LEU A 108 4.55 7.92 -6.19
CA LEU A 108 3.15 7.96 -5.79
C LEU A 108 3.03 7.49 -4.35
N GLN A 109 2.46 8.32 -3.48
CA GLN A 109 2.35 8.08 -2.06
C GLN A 109 0.92 7.71 -1.65
N GLY A 110 0.81 6.81 -0.66
CA GLY A 110 -0.46 6.37 -0.10
C GLY A 110 -1.10 5.19 -0.86
N MET A 111 -1.73 4.29 -0.09
CA MET A 111 -2.42 3.09 -0.59
C MET A 111 -3.44 3.43 -1.69
N MET A 112 -4.28 4.42 -1.44
CA MET A 112 -5.38 4.75 -2.33
C MET A 112 -4.90 5.36 -3.65
N ALA A 113 -3.88 6.21 -3.60
CA ALA A 113 -3.30 6.79 -4.81
C ALA A 113 -2.66 5.70 -5.69
N ASN A 114 -1.95 4.76 -5.08
CA ASN A 114 -1.38 3.61 -5.78
C ASN A 114 -2.46 2.71 -6.38
N LEU A 115 -3.53 2.40 -5.64
CA LEU A 115 -4.63 1.58 -6.16
C LEU A 115 -5.35 2.26 -7.34
N ARG A 116 -5.61 3.56 -7.25
CA ARG A 116 -6.24 4.35 -8.33
C ARG A 116 -5.38 4.52 -9.57
N SER A 117 -4.07 4.37 -9.46
CA SER A 117 -3.16 4.44 -10.60
C SER A 117 -3.28 3.21 -11.53
N ILE A 118 -3.88 2.13 -11.05
CA ILE A 118 -4.16 0.94 -11.84
C ILE A 118 -5.45 1.18 -12.63
N SER A 119 -5.41 1.11 -13.95
CA SER A 119 -6.63 1.26 -14.75
C SER A 119 -7.63 0.12 -14.49
N PRO A 120 -8.95 0.34 -14.68
CA PRO A 120 -9.96 -0.71 -14.50
C PRO A 120 -9.68 -1.97 -15.32
N VAL A 121 -9.25 -1.80 -16.56
CA VAL A 121 -8.89 -2.90 -17.46
C VAL A 121 -7.71 -3.70 -16.92
N ARG A 122 -6.67 -3.02 -16.42
CA ARG A 122 -5.52 -3.66 -15.81
C ARG A 122 -5.90 -4.38 -14.51
N LEU A 123 -6.74 -3.76 -13.67
CA LEU A 123 -7.21 -4.37 -12.42
C LEU A 123 -8.00 -5.66 -12.69
N GLN A 124 -8.81 -5.68 -13.75
CA GLN A 124 -9.53 -6.88 -14.18
C GLN A 124 -8.55 -7.98 -14.65
N ARG A 125 -7.56 -7.65 -15.47
CA ARG A 125 -6.52 -8.58 -15.90
C ARG A 125 -5.72 -9.16 -14.71
N LEU A 126 -5.36 -8.32 -13.76
CA LEU A 126 -4.69 -8.77 -12.53
C LEU A 126 -5.58 -9.72 -11.70
N ALA A 127 -6.89 -9.50 -11.68
CA ALA A 127 -7.83 -10.40 -11.02
C ALA A 127 -7.87 -11.79 -11.68
N GLU A 128 -7.90 -11.83 -13.01
CA GLU A 128 -7.89 -13.08 -13.79
C GLU A 128 -6.59 -13.86 -13.61
N GLN A 129 -5.48 -13.17 -13.39
CA GLN A 129 -4.16 -13.74 -13.12
C GLN A 129 -3.91 -14.10 -11.64
N GLY A 130 -4.85 -13.81 -10.74
CA GLY A 130 -4.65 -13.98 -9.30
C GLY A 130 -3.59 -13.04 -8.70
N ALA A 131 -3.27 -11.95 -9.40
CA ALA A 131 -2.19 -11.00 -9.07
C ALA A 131 -2.73 -9.63 -8.58
N LEU A 132 -3.95 -9.61 -8.04
CA LEU A 132 -4.51 -8.38 -7.45
C LEU A 132 -3.60 -7.83 -6.36
N PRO A 133 -3.48 -6.48 -6.24
CA PRO A 133 -2.81 -5.90 -5.10
C PRO A 133 -3.40 -6.41 -3.78
N LEU A 134 -2.53 -6.71 -2.84
CA LEU A 134 -2.92 -7.02 -1.48
C LEU A 134 -3.27 -5.72 -0.77
N VAL A 135 -4.48 -5.62 -0.24
CA VAL A 135 -4.97 -4.49 0.53
C VAL A 135 -5.37 -4.96 1.92
N VAL A 136 -4.96 -4.23 2.95
CA VAL A 136 -5.33 -4.51 4.34
C VAL A 136 -5.97 -3.27 4.95
N ILE A 137 -7.18 -3.45 5.49
CA ILE A 137 -7.92 -2.40 6.20
C ILE A 137 -8.30 -2.98 7.57
N ASN A 138 -7.97 -2.27 8.64
CA ASN A 138 -8.22 -2.70 10.02
C ASN A 138 -7.71 -4.14 10.31
N GLY A 139 -6.54 -4.47 9.78
CA GLY A 139 -5.90 -5.78 9.95
C GLY A 139 -6.49 -6.92 9.10
N GLN A 140 -7.51 -6.66 8.28
CA GLN A 140 -8.14 -7.66 7.41
C GLN A 140 -7.76 -7.46 5.94
N ARG A 141 -7.48 -8.56 5.24
CA ARG A 141 -7.32 -8.53 3.78
C ARG A 141 -8.66 -8.22 3.12
N VAL A 142 -8.66 -7.27 2.21
CA VAL A 142 -9.83 -6.82 1.46
C VAL A 142 -9.57 -6.95 -0.04
N ASP A 143 -10.58 -7.37 -0.80
CA ASP A 143 -10.48 -7.40 -2.25
C ASP A 143 -10.27 -5.99 -2.82
N ALA A 144 -9.16 -5.77 -3.50
CA ALA A 144 -8.78 -4.48 -4.09
C ALA A 144 -9.88 -3.91 -5.01
N ARG A 145 -10.65 -4.76 -5.70
CA ARG A 145 -11.76 -4.34 -6.57
C ARG A 145 -12.92 -3.72 -5.80
N ARG A 146 -13.18 -4.19 -4.57
CA ARG A 146 -14.21 -3.60 -3.70
C ARG A 146 -13.85 -2.18 -3.29
N ILE A 147 -12.58 -1.98 -2.91
CA ILE A 147 -12.07 -0.66 -2.55
C ILE A 147 -12.07 0.26 -3.77
N TYR A 148 -11.63 -0.23 -4.93
CA TYR A 148 -11.63 0.52 -6.16
C TYR A 148 -13.04 0.99 -6.59
N ARG A 149 -14.07 0.14 -6.46
CA ARG A 149 -15.48 0.45 -6.78
C ARG A 149 -16.16 1.28 -5.69
N GLY A 150 -15.81 1.04 -4.43
CA GLY A 150 -16.45 1.66 -3.26
C GLY A 150 -16.03 3.11 -3.02
N HIS A 151 -15.13 3.64 -3.82
CA HIS A 151 -14.62 5.00 -3.64
C HIS A 151 -15.63 6.13 -3.93
N ALA A 152 -16.82 5.81 -4.46
CA ALA A 152 -17.94 6.74 -4.48
C ALA A 152 -18.61 6.87 -3.08
N ARG A 153 -18.23 6.07 -2.07
CA ARG A 153 -18.91 5.99 -0.77
C ARG A 153 -18.01 6.01 0.47
N LEU A 154 -16.70 6.15 0.34
CA LEU A 154 -15.82 6.34 1.49
C LEU A 154 -15.52 7.83 1.68
N GLU A 155 -16.55 8.64 1.82
CA GLU A 155 -16.46 9.89 2.56
C GLU A 155 -16.26 9.57 4.04
N PRO A 156 -15.43 10.33 4.77
CA PRO A 156 -15.20 10.08 6.19
C PRO A 156 -16.55 10.13 6.93
N PRO A 157 -16.77 9.28 7.94
CA PRO A 157 -17.95 9.42 8.78
C PRO A 157 -17.84 10.75 9.51
N GLY A 158 -18.63 11.75 9.10
CA GLY A 158 -18.62 13.05 9.75
C GLY A 158 -19.09 14.25 8.94
N GLN A 159 -19.52 14.07 7.68
CA GLN A 159 -20.30 15.09 7.00
C GLN A 159 -21.65 14.49 6.57
N GLU A 160 -22.50 14.25 7.55
CA GLU A 160 -23.94 14.33 7.31
C GLU A 160 -24.19 15.72 6.74
N ALA A 161 -24.42 15.80 5.43
CA ALA A 161 -24.98 16.97 4.82
C ALA A 161 -26.25 17.30 5.62
N ALA A 162 -26.24 18.43 6.32
CA ALA A 162 -27.41 18.99 6.92
C ALA A 162 -28.46 19.11 5.82
N GLN A 163 -29.30 18.09 5.71
CA GLN A 163 -30.57 18.23 4.97
C GLN A 163 -31.38 19.22 5.76
N GLY A 164 -31.35 20.46 5.30
CA GLY A 164 -32.25 21.51 5.77
C GLY A 164 -33.69 20.99 5.68
N PRO A 165 -34.57 21.39 6.61
CA PRO A 165 -35.95 20.94 6.63
C PRO A 165 -36.59 21.24 5.29
N LEU A 166 -37.28 20.22 4.73
CA LEU A 166 -38.07 20.32 3.52
C LEU A 166 -39.03 21.56 3.66
N PRO A 167 -39.18 22.39 2.63
CA PRO A 167 -40.15 23.47 2.69
C PRO A 167 -41.56 22.89 2.88
N VAL A 168 -42.14 23.23 3.99
CA VAL A 168 -43.54 22.88 4.35
C VAL A 168 -44.42 23.44 3.26
N GLY A 169 -45.16 22.54 2.60
CA GLY A 169 -46.03 22.83 1.48
C GLY A 169 -46.99 23.98 1.74
N LEU A 170 -47.19 24.80 0.71
CA LEU A 170 -48.29 25.76 0.61
C LEU A 170 -49.60 25.04 0.89
N VAL A 171 -50.21 25.38 2.00
CA VAL A 171 -51.62 25.04 2.25
C VAL A 171 -52.45 25.97 1.38
N GLU A 172 -53.01 25.44 0.32
CA GLU A 172 -53.99 26.10 -0.54
C GLU A 172 -55.22 26.54 0.33
N ARG A 173 -55.41 27.84 0.50
CA ARG A 173 -56.60 28.41 1.12
C ARG A 173 -57.81 28.17 0.21
N VAL A 174 -58.63 27.22 0.60
CA VAL A 174 -59.97 27.06 0.02
C VAL A 174 -60.82 28.25 0.52
N VAL A 175 -61.21 29.12 -0.40
CA VAL A 175 -62.14 30.23 -0.15
C VAL A 175 -63.60 29.68 -0.21
N PRO A 176 -64.42 29.79 0.83
CA PRO A 176 -65.80 29.35 0.74
C PRO A 176 -66.63 30.37 -0.10
N PRO A 177 -67.69 29.92 -0.83
CA PRO A 177 -68.55 30.79 -1.62
C PRO A 177 -69.45 31.62 -0.76
N ALA A 178 -69.70 32.86 -1.20
CA ALA A 178 -70.59 33.85 -0.55
C ALA A 178 -72.05 33.39 -0.57
N PRO A 179 -72.86 33.71 0.50
CA PRO A 179 -74.26 33.40 0.53
C PRO A 179 -75.04 34.40 -0.31
N ARG A 180 -76.11 33.90 -0.95
CA ARG A 180 -77.17 34.74 -1.65
C ARG A 180 -78.12 35.29 -0.68
#